data_233f0b6bb4547d19d910f399e2d658d4
#
_entry.id   233f0b6bb4547d19d910f399e2d658d4
#
_cell.length_a   1.000
_cell.length_b   1.000
_cell.length_c   1.000
_cell.angle_alpha   90.00
_cell.angle_beta   90.00
_cell.angle_gamma   90.00
#
_symmetry.space_group_name_H-M   'P 1'
#
loop_
_entity.id
_entity.type
_entity.pdbx_description
1 polymer ?
#
loop_
_entity_poly.entity_id
_entity_poly.type
_entity_poly.pdbx_seq_one_letter_code
_entity_poly.pdbx_strand_id
1 'polypeptide(L)'
;TLNSPKEKIFDASFWIFLSAIFHFWSIFYIVLVFISIVFHTGKDFKNWLLPFVSFLCVWILYIFVSLILFDNYTINDNIFDVSFNFFAFDNVYQNMALALFVSISALFFASQTFDYQNKPLNMQSSYKQIYFSFILAVGIYIFSPNKSNDLLIYSFAPLSILGANMFEK
;
A
#
# COMPACT_ATOMS: atom_id res chain seq x y z
N THR A 1 2.88 13.48 -23.86
CA THR A 1 1.68 14.00 -23.19
C THR A 1 1.74 13.59 -21.73
N LEU A 2 2.07 14.53 -20.84
CA LEU A 2 2.01 14.31 -19.40
C LEU A 2 0.55 14.15 -19.02
N ASN A 3 0.16 12.96 -18.59
CA ASN A 3 -1.19 12.68 -18.10
C ASN A 3 -1.60 13.74 -17.07
N SER A 4 -2.84 14.19 -17.14
CA SER A 4 -3.35 15.17 -16.18
C SER A 4 -3.29 14.60 -14.76
N PRO A 5 -3.15 15.40 -13.71
CA PRO A 5 -3.17 14.90 -12.32
C PRO A 5 -4.40 14.04 -12.03
N LYS A 6 -5.52 14.34 -12.67
CA LYS A 6 -6.79 13.58 -12.52
C LYS A 6 -6.67 12.15 -13.04
N GLU A 7 -6.07 11.97 -14.21
CA GLU A 7 -5.84 10.64 -14.79
C GLU A 7 -4.97 9.79 -13.88
N LYS A 8 -3.89 10.36 -13.34
CA LYS A 8 -3.00 9.65 -12.42
C LYS A 8 -3.69 9.21 -11.13
N ILE A 9 -4.57 10.07 -10.57
CA ILE A 9 -5.35 9.74 -9.36
C ILE A 9 -6.32 8.60 -9.66
N PHE A 10 -7.03 8.67 -10.81
CA PHE A 10 -7.96 7.62 -11.21
C PHE A 10 -7.22 6.30 -11.43
N ASP A 11 -6.15 6.29 -12.21
CA ASP A 11 -5.36 5.10 -12.51
C ASP A 11 -4.79 4.46 -11.24
N ALA A 12 -4.20 5.25 -10.36
CA ALA A 12 -3.67 4.73 -9.09
C ALA A 12 -4.76 4.10 -8.23
N SER A 13 -5.92 4.76 -8.10
CA SER A 13 -7.06 4.23 -7.35
C SER A 13 -7.63 2.96 -7.99
N PHE A 14 -7.73 2.93 -9.31
CA PHE A 14 -8.22 1.78 -10.06
C PHE A 14 -7.36 0.53 -9.82
N TRP A 15 -6.03 0.67 -9.91
CA TRP A 15 -5.11 -0.44 -9.67
C TRP A 15 -5.13 -0.93 -8.21
N ILE A 16 -5.29 -0.02 -7.24
CA ILE A 16 -5.43 -0.38 -5.83
C ILE A 16 -6.70 -1.20 -5.60
N PHE A 17 -7.84 -0.77 -6.11
CA PHE A 17 -9.09 -1.52 -5.97
C PHE A 17 -9.06 -2.84 -6.74
N LEU A 18 -8.43 -2.88 -7.91
CA LEU A 18 -8.24 -4.11 -8.66
C LEU A 18 -7.36 -5.12 -7.86
N SER A 19 -6.29 -4.64 -7.25
CA SER A 19 -5.45 -5.50 -6.38
C SER A 19 -6.19 -5.97 -5.14
N ALA A 20 -7.13 -5.18 -4.61
CA ALA A 20 -7.93 -5.53 -3.45
C ALA A 20 -8.89 -6.71 -3.72
N ILE A 21 -9.27 -6.96 -4.98
CA ILE A 21 -10.04 -8.15 -5.36
C ILE A 21 -9.21 -9.43 -5.11
N PHE A 22 -7.91 -9.39 -5.40
CA PHE A 22 -7.02 -10.55 -5.19
C PHE A 22 -6.55 -10.64 -3.74
N HIS A 23 -6.30 -9.51 -3.12
CA HIS A 23 -5.81 -9.44 -1.75
C HIS A 23 -6.46 -8.25 -1.02
N PHE A 24 -7.44 -8.54 -0.19
CA PHE A 24 -8.29 -7.53 0.46
C PHE A 24 -7.51 -6.42 1.16
N TRP A 25 -6.41 -6.76 1.84
CA TRP A 25 -5.59 -5.82 2.60
C TRP A 25 -4.95 -4.72 1.73
N SER A 26 -4.86 -4.90 0.41
CA SER A 26 -4.38 -3.87 -0.53
C SER A 26 -5.24 -2.60 -0.51
N ILE A 27 -6.50 -2.69 -0.08
CA ILE A 27 -7.42 -1.55 -0.02
C ILE A 27 -6.88 -0.42 0.87
N PHE A 28 -6.06 -0.74 1.89
CA PHE A 28 -5.48 0.27 2.77
C PHE A 28 -4.55 1.24 2.03
N TYR A 29 -4.00 0.85 0.88
CA TYR A 29 -3.18 1.73 0.05
C TYR A 29 -3.96 2.90 -0.57
N ILE A 30 -5.30 2.86 -0.55
CA ILE A 30 -6.12 4.01 -0.97
C ILE A 30 -5.83 5.26 -0.13
N VAL A 31 -5.40 5.08 1.12
CA VAL A 31 -4.99 6.18 2.00
C VAL A 31 -3.84 6.99 1.39
N LEU A 32 -2.89 6.32 0.68
CA LEU A 32 -1.81 7.04 -0.01
C LEU A 32 -2.33 7.93 -1.14
N VAL A 33 -3.37 7.50 -1.84
CA VAL A 33 -3.99 8.33 -2.88
C VAL A 33 -4.58 9.59 -2.26
N PHE A 34 -5.30 9.46 -1.14
CA PHE A 34 -5.84 10.62 -0.42
C PHE A 34 -4.73 11.53 0.09
N ILE A 35 -3.65 10.99 0.65
CA ILE A 35 -2.48 11.75 1.07
C ILE A 35 -1.85 12.48 -0.13
N SER A 36 -1.76 11.81 -1.28
CA SER A 36 -1.24 12.41 -2.52
C SER A 36 -2.10 13.56 -3.00
N ILE A 37 -3.43 13.44 -2.94
CA ILE A 37 -4.37 14.50 -3.29
C ILE A 37 -4.12 15.73 -2.41
N VAL A 38 -3.99 15.52 -1.10
CA VAL A 38 -3.73 16.61 -0.14
C VAL A 38 -2.43 17.35 -0.44
N PHE A 39 -1.37 16.61 -0.79
CA PHE A 39 -0.05 17.21 -0.97
C PHE A 39 0.16 17.86 -2.36
N HIS A 40 -0.48 17.36 -3.42
CA HIS A 40 -0.14 17.77 -4.80
C HIS A 40 -1.25 18.49 -5.55
N THR A 41 -2.52 18.23 -5.25
CA THR A 41 -3.63 18.75 -6.07
C THR A 41 -4.49 19.80 -5.40
N GLY A 42 -4.18 20.14 -4.15
CA GLY A 42 -4.89 21.20 -3.43
C GLY A 42 -6.36 20.90 -3.16
N LYS A 43 -7.19 21.96 -3.10
CA LYS A 43 -8.57 21.92 -2.61
C LYS A 43 -9.64 21.56 -3.67
N ASP A 44 -9.27 21.07 -4.84
CA ASP A 44 -10.24 20.74 -5.88
C ASP A 44 -11.07 19.51 -5.47
N PHE A 45 -12.34 19.74 -5.12
CA PHE A 45 -13.28 18.70 -4.72
C PHE A 45 -13.43 17.58 -5.76
N LYS A 46 -13.27 17.92 -7.04
CA LYS A 46 -13.33 16.94 -8.15
C LYS A 46 -12.28 15.83 -8.00
N ASN A 47 -11.10 16.15 -7.49
CA ASN A 47 -10.02 15.16 -7.30
C ASN A 47 -10.34 14.16 -6.17
N TRP A 48 -11.12 14.58 -5.17
CA TRP A 48 -11.57 13.71 -4.08
C TRP A 48 -12.62 12.70 -4.51
N LEU A 49 -13.39 13.01 -5.57
CA LEU A 49 -14.41 12.09 -6.11
C LEU A 49 -13.81 10.97 -6.98
N LEU A 50 -12.61 11.18 -7.57
CA LEU A 50 -12.00 10.22 -8.48
C LEU A 50 -11.77 8.83 -7.87
N PRO A 51 -11.28 8.67 -6.63
CA PRO A 51 -11.16 7.36 -6.01
C PRO A 51 -12.50 6.62 -5.87
N PHE A 52 -13.59 7.34 -5.58
CA PHE A 52 -14.92 6.73 -5.50
C PHE A 52 -15.44 6.27 -6.87
N VAL A 53 -15.17 7.04 -7.93
CA VAL A 53 -15.51 6.63 -9.30
C VAL A 53 -14.71 5.39 -9.69
N SER A 54 -13.42 5.33 -9.37
CA SER A 54 -12.58 4.15 -9.61
C SER A 54 -13.10 2.93 -8.85
N PHE A 55 -13.54 3.10 -7.60
CA PHE A 55 -14.14 2.02 -6.82
C PHE A 55 -15.39 1.46 -7.50
N LEU A 56 -16.31 2.34 -7.95
CA LEU A 56 -17.52 1.91 -8.65
C LEU A 56 -17.19 1.16 -9.95
N CYS A 57 -16.20 1.63 -10.72
CA CYS A 57 -15.78 0.93 -11.93
C CYS A 57 -15.27 -0.48 -11.64
N VAL A 58 -14.42 -0.64 -10.64
CA VAL A 58 -13.87 -1.95 -10.25
C VAL A 58 -14.96 -2.85 -9.67
N TRP A 59 -15.89 -2.29 -8.88
CA TRP A 59 -17.02 -3.03 -8.34
C TRP A 59 -17.93 -3.60 -9.43
N ILE A 60 -18.25 -2.79 -10.46
CA ILE A 60 -19.04 -3.25 -11.61
C ILE A 60 -18.30 -4.35 -12.37
N LEU A 61 -16.99 -4.20 -12.59
CA LEU A 61 -16.17 -5.23 -13.23
C LEU A 61 -16.17 -6.53 -12.41
N TYR A 62 -16.04 -6.44 -11.10
CA TYR A 62 -16.08 -7.60 -10.21
C TYR A 62 -17.41 -8.34 -10.30
N ILE A 63 -18.55 -7.63 -10.26
CA ILE A 63 -19.88 -8.21 -10.41
C ILE A 63 -19.99 -8.92 -11.76
N PHE A 64 -19.56 -8.28 -12.82
CA PHE A 64 -19.64 -8.84 -14.18
C PHE A 64 -18.82 -10.14 -14.30
N VAL A 65 -17.59 -10.12 -13.80
CA VAL A 65 -16.70 -11.31 -13.82
C VAL A 65 -17.26 -12.42 -12.93
N SER A 66 -17.78 -12.09 -11.75
CA SER A 66 -18.37 -13.06 -10.81
C SER A 66 -19.58 -13.76 -11.40
N LEU A 67 -20.44 -13.03 -12.08
CA LEU A 67 -21.62 -13.63 -12.77
C LEU A 67 -21.23 -14.57 -13.91
N ILE A 68 -20.17 -14.24 -14.68
CA ILE A 68 -19.73 -15.08 -15.79
C ILE A 68 -19.05 -16.37 -15.30
N LEU A 69 -18.25 -16.28 -14.22
CA LEU A 69 -17.41 -17.39 -13.81
C LEU A 69 -18.06 -18.31 -12.77
N PHE A 70 -18.89 -17.79 -11.89
CA PHE A 70 -19.34 -18.52 -10.69
C PHE A 70 -20.86 -18.69 -10.55
N ASP A 71 -21.67 -18.07 -11.41
CA ASP A 71 -23.16 -18.06 -11.33
C ASP A 71 -23.73 -17.62 -9.96
N ASN A 72 -22.90 -17.27 -8.99
CA ASN A 72 -23.29 -16.89 -7.63
C ASN A 72 -22.40 -15.77 -7.06
N TYR A 73 -23.01 -14.92 -6.22
CA TYR A 73 -22.30 -13.95 -5.38
C TYR A 73 -21.89 -14.62 -4.06
N THR A 74 -20.63 -15.00 -3.93
CA THR A 74 -20.10 -15.43 -2.65
C THR A 74 -19.14 -14.37 -2.12
N ILE A 75 -19.58 -13.61 -1.12
CA ILE A 75 -18.68 -12.80 -0.29
C ILE A 75 -18.16 -13.75 0.79
N ASN A 76 -16.85 -13.89 0.85
CA ASN A 76 -16.23 -14.75 1.85
C ASN A 76 -16.26 -14.01 3.20
N ASP A 77 -17.04 -14.49 4.16
CA ASP A 77 -17.30 -13.80 5.44
C ASP A 77 -16.03 -13.61 6.31
N ASN A 78 -14.96 -14.38 6.03
CA ASN A 78 -13.71 -14.34 6.80
C ASN A 78 -12.73 -13.23 6.37
N ILE A 79 -13.14 -12.33 5.47
CA ILE A 79 -12.27 -11.28 4.91
C ILE A 79 -11.85 -10.25 5.98
N PHE A 80 -12.70 -10.04 7.00
CA PHE A 80 -12.53 -9.01 8.02
C PHE A 80 -11.92 -9.50 9.34
N ASP A 81 -11.50 -10.75 9.41
CA ASP A 81 -10.88 -11.26 10.63
C ASP A 81 -9.55 -10.53 10.90
N VAL A 82 -9.46 -9.86 12.05
CA VAL A 82 -8.25 -9.22 12.53
C VAL A 82 -7.67 -10.06 13.67
N SER A 83 -6.43 -10.45 13.59
CA SER A 83 -5.78 -11.17 14.66
C SER A 83 -4.47 -10.49 15.10
N PHE A 84 -4.33 -10.34 16.42
CA PHE A 84 -3.10 -9.83 17.03
C PHE A 84 -2.16 -10.94 17.51
N ASN A 85 -2.36 -12.17 17.05
CA ASN A 85 -1.51 -13.27 17.44
C ASN A 85 -0.16 -13.22 16.69
N PHE A 86 0.90 -12.85 17.40
CA PHE A 86 2.26 -12.73 16.84
C PHE A 86 3.06 -14.05 16.90
N PHE A 87 2.51 -15.09 17.51
CA PHE A 87 3.17 -16.39 17.63
C PHE A 87 2.80 -17.36 16.49
N ALA A 88 2.49 -16.83 15.31
CA ALA A 88 1.95 -17.62 14.21
C ALA A 88 2.99 -18.45 13.44
N PHE A 89 4.29 -18.28 13.70
CA PHE A 89 5.32 -19.03 12.98
C PHE A 89 5.85 -20.19 13.81
N ASP A 90 5.40 -21.40 13.48
CA ASP A 90 5.99 -22.65 14.01
C ASP A 90 7.37 -22.94 13.37
N ASN A 91 7.66 -22.29 12.24
CA ASN A 91 8.88 -22.51 11.48
C ASN A 91 9.98 -21.51 11.84
N VAL A 92 11.10 -22.02 12.35
CA VAL A 92 12.27 -21.23 12.75
C VAL A 92 12.83 -20.42 11.60
N TYR A 93 12.82 -20.94 10.36
CA TYR A 93 13.33 -20.23 9.17
C TYR A 93 12.50 -18.99 8.83
N GLN A 94 11.18 -19.05 9.00
CA GLN A 94 10.31 -17.90 8.78
C GLN A 94 10.56 -16.80 9.83
N ASN A 95 10.76 -17.18 11.08
CA ASN A 95 11.10 -16.23 12.13
C ASN A 95 12.46 -15.57 11.90
N MET A 96 13.47 -16.33 11.45
CA MET A 96 14.78 -15.78 11.10
C MET A 96 14.70 -14.81 9.91
N ALA A 97 13.95 -15.17 8.87
CA ALA A 97 13.75 -14.29 7.72
C ALA A 97 13.05 -12.99 8.12
N LEU A 98 12.02 -13.06 8.97
CA LEU A 98 11.34 -11.89 9.50
C LEU A 98 12.29 -11.00 10.31
N ALA A 99 13.08 -11.59 11.21
CA ALA A 99 14.02 -10.84 12.04
C ALA A 99 15.08 -10.11 11.21
N LEU A 100 15.64 -10.76 10.19
CA LEU A 100 16.56 -10.13 9.23
C LEU A 100 15.90 -8.99 8.47
N PHE A 101 14.69 -9.23 7.96
CA PHE A 101 13.95 -8.22 7.23
C PHE A 101 13.66 -6.98 8.09
N VAL A 102 13.18 -7.16 9.33
CA VAL A 102 12.91 -6.07 10.26
C VAL A 102 14.19 -5.28 10.58
N SER A 103 15.32 -5.97 10.80
CA SER A 103 16.60 -5.30 11.08
C SER A 103 17.06 -4.43 9.91
N ILE A 104 17.01 -4.96 8.67
CA ILE A 104 17.39 -4.22 7.47
C ILE A 104 16.43 -3.05 7.21
N SER A 105 15.14 -3.27 7.39
CA SER A 105 14.13 -2.23 7.19
C SER A 105 14.29 -1.07 8.19
N ALA A 106 14.59 -1.40 9.44
CA ALA A 106 14.85 -0.40 10.47
C ALA A 106 16.08 0.46 10.15
N LEU A 107 17.16 -0.16 9.64
CA LEU A 107 18.37 0.56 9.21
C LEU A 107 18.06 1.53 8.05
N PHE A 108 17.36 1.09 7.02
CA PHE A 108 17.02 1.94 5.88
C PHE A 108 16.10 3.09 6.30
N PHE A 109 15.10 2.79 7.11
CA PHE A 109 14.17 3.81 7.62
C PHE A 109 14.89 4.85 8.48
N ALA A 110 15.75 4.43 9.42
CA ALA A 110 16.51 5.31 10.28
C ALA A 110 17.50 6.19 9.48
N SER A 111 18.26 5.59 8.56
CA SER A 111 19.20 6.33 7.71
C SER A 111 18.54 7.46 6.94
N GLN A 112 17.39 7.18 6.32
CA GLN A 112 16.68 8.17 5.52
C GLN A 112 15.99 9.25 6.35
N THR A 113 15.56 8.94 7.59
CA THR A 113 14.96 9.93 8.50
C THR A 113 15.96 11.04 8.85
N PHE A 114 17.23 10.70 9.05
CA PHE A 114 18.29 11.68 9.29
C PHE A 114 18.56 12.56 8.05
N ASP A 115 18.44 12.01 6.86
CA ASP A 115 18.72 12.73 5.61
C ASP A 115 17.52 13.54 5.09
N TYR A 116 16.33 13.35 5.63
CA TYR A 116 15.12 14.00 5.18
C TYR A 116 15.23 15.53 5.16
N GLN A 117 15.89 16.13 6.17
CA GLN A 117 16.05 17.58 6.29
C GLN A 117 16.95 18.17 5.20
N ASN A 118 17.85 17.38 4.62
CA ASN A 118 18.78 17.80 3.58
C ASN A 118 18.18 17.73 2.16
N LYS A 119 16.95 17.18 2.02
CA LYS A 119 16.32 17.04 0.71
C LYS A 119 15.67 18.35 0.23
N PRO A 120 15.69 18.65 -1.09
CA PRO A 120 15.00 19.80 -1.65
C PRO A 120 13.51 19.83 -1.30
N LEU A 121 12.96 21.01 -1.05
CA LEU A 121 11.56 21.19 -0.60
C LEU A 121 10.54 20.58 -1.57
N ASN A 122 10.80 20.64 -2.87
CA ASN A 122 9.94 20.06 -3.90
C ASN A 122 9.88 18.54 -3.87
N MET A 123 10.92 17.86 -3.34
CA MET A 123 10.97 16.40 -3.21
C MET A 123 10.46 15.90 -1.85
N GLN A 124 10.44 16.75 -0.83
CA GLN A 124 10.02 16.35 0.52
C GLN A 124 8.62 15.75 0.57
N SER A 125 7.69 16.25 -0.27
CA SER A 125 6.34 15.71 -0.37
C SER A 125 6.33 14.26 -0.83
N SER A 126 7.12 13.91 -1.84
CA SER A 126 7.26 12.54 -2.35
C SER A 126 7.91 11.62 -1.31
N TYR A 127 8.93 12.10 -0.60
CA TYR A 127 9.55 11.32 0.48
C TYR A 127 8.57 11.03 1.63
N LYS A 128 7.73 12.00 2.01
CA LYS A 128 6.66 11.77 3.00
C LYS A 128 5.72 10.64 2.57
N GLN A 129 5.34 10.59 1.29
CA GLN A 129 4.49 9.53 0.78
C GLN A 129 5.15 8.15 0.87
N ILE A 130 6.46 8.06 0.59
CA ILE A 130 7.22 6.80 0.74
C ILE A 130 7.24 6.34 2.20
N TYR A 131 7.45 7.26 3.16
CA TYR A 131 7.37 6.94 4.59
C TYR A 131 5.97 6.45 5.00
N PHE A 132 4.93 7.14 4.56
CA PHE A 132 3.55 6.69 4.83
C PHE A 132 3.25 5.33 4.20
N SER A 133 3.76 5.07 2.99
CA SER A 133 3.63 3.76 2.34
C SER A 133 4.27 2.66 3.17
N PHE A 134 5.46 2.89 3.71
CA PHE A 134 6.13 1.93 4.57
C PHE A 134 5.37 1.69 5.89
N ILE A 135 4.89 2.76 6.54
CA ILE A 135 4.08 2.66 7.77
C ILE A 135 2.79 1.88 7.51
N LEU A 136 2.11 2.13 6.37
CA LEU A 136 0.91 1.37 5.99
C LEU A 136 1.22 -0.12 5.76
N ALA A 137 2.33 -0.44 5.11
CA ALA A 137 2.75 -1.82 4.90
C ALA A 137 2.98 -2.56 6.22
N VAL A 138 3.64 -1.92 7.19
CA VAL A 138 3.82 -2.45 8.55
C VAL A 138 2.45 -2.59 9.24
N GLY A 139 1.56 -1.62 9.08
CA GLY A 139 0.19 -1.69 9.60
C GLY A 139 -0.57 -2.89 9.05
N ILE A 140 -0.54 -3.12 7.74
CA ILE A 140 -1.16 -4.28 7.10
C ILE A 140 -0.63 -5.59 7.72
N TYR A 141 0.68 -5.69 7.90
CA TYR A 141 1.28 -6.87 8.52
C TYR A 141 0.78 -7.12 9.95
N ILE A 142 0.62 -6.04 10.75
CA ILE A 142 0.16 -6.12 12.14
C ILE A 142 -1.32 -6.56 12.22
N PHE A 143 -2.17 -6.01 11.36
CA PHE A 143 -3.63 -6.23 11.41
C PHE A 143 -4.09 -7.50 10.69
N SER A 144 -3.29 -8.06 9.78
CA SER A 144 -3.68 -9.24 9.02
C SER A 144 -3.90 -10.46 9.92
N PRO A 145 -4.96 -11.26 9.69
CA PRO A 145 -5.26 -12.46 10.46
C PRO A 145 -4.23 -13.55 10.25
N ASN A 146 -3.82 -13.74 9.00
CA ASN A 146 -2.83 -14.75 8.62
C ASN A 146 -1.46 -14.08 8.45
N LYS A 147 -0.66 -14.07 9.51
CA LYS A 147 0.69 -13.50 9.46
C LYS A 147 1.61 -14.45 8.72
N SER A 148 1.80 -14.17 7.44
CA SER A 148 2.77 -14.87 6.60
C SER A 148 3.83 -13.89 6.09
N ASN A 149 5.01 -14.40 5.74
CA ASN A 149 6.06 -13.56 5.15
C ASN A 149 5.65 -12.99 3.79
N ASP A 150 4.61 -13.52 3.16
CA ASP A 150 4.08 -13.00 1.89
C ASP A 150 3.56 -11.58 2.02
N LEU A 151 3.04 -11.20 3.20
CA LEU A 151 2.57 -9.84 3.48
C LEU A 151 3.69 -8.80 3.50
N LEU A 152 4.95 -9.24 3.67
CA LEU A 152 6.10 -8.36 3.59
C LEU A 152 6.31 -7.77 2.18
N ILE A 153 5.69 -8.36 1.15
CA ILE A 153 5.73 -7.85 -0.22
C ILE A 153 5.26 -6.40 -0.31
N TYR A 154 4.30 -6.00 0.54
CA TYR A 154 3.81 -4.63 0.60
C TYR A 154 4.87 -3.61 1.01
N SER A 155 5.86 -4.03 1.79
CA SER A 155 6.94 -3.16 2.26
C SER A 155 8.14 -3.11 1.31
N PHE A 156 8.26 -4.04 0.35
CA PHE A 156 9.40 -4.08 -0.56
C PHE A 156 9.51 -2.84 -1.45
N ALA A 157 8.39 -2.35 -1.99
CA ALA A 157 8.41 -1.18 -2.85
C ALA A 157 8.92 0.08 -2.13
N PRO A 158 8.37 0.51 -0.99
CA PRO A 158 8.90 1.66 -0.26
C PRO A 158 10.32 1.42 0.25
N LEU A 159 10.63 0.18 0.66
CA LEU A 159 11.95 -0.16 1.21
C LEU A 159 13.04 -0.12 0.15
N SER A 160 12.76 -0.58 -1.07
CA SER A 160 13.70 -0.51 -2.19
C SER A 160 14.05 0.93 -2.56
N ILE A 161 13.05 1.83 -2.53
CA ILE A 161 13.28 3.26 -2.78
C ILE A 161 14.13 3.89 -1.66
N LEU A 162 13.83 3.57 -0.40
CA LEU A 162 14.62 4.05 0.75
C LEU A 162 16.06 3.52 0.69
N GLY A 163 16.23 2.24 0.34
CA GLY A 163 17.55 1.62 0.17
C GLY A 163 18.35 2.23 -0.99
N ALA A 164 17.74 2.41 -2.15
CA ALA A 164 18.40 3.03 -3.31
C ALA A 164 18.95 4.42 -2.95
N ASN A 165 18.14 5.25 -2.30
CA ASN A 165 18.56 6.58 -1.86
C ASN A 165 19.72 6.58 -0.83
N MET A 166 19.91 5.48 -0.09
CA MET A 166 21.02 5.34 0.83
C MET A 166 22.34 5.08 0.09
N PHE A 167 22.27 4.33 -1.03
CA PHE A 167 23.46 3.97 -1.80
C PHE A 167 23.86 5.01 -2.86
N GLU A 168 22.98 5.93 -3.22
CA GLU A 168 23.27 7.01 -4.18
C GLU A 168 24.09 8.18 -3.57
N LYS A 169 24.46 8.08 -2.31
CA LYS A 169 25.32 9.07 -1.61
C LYS A 169 26.79 8.72 -1.78
#